data_740e29895b05ffa4745effb8110d4130
#
_entry.id   740e29895b05ffa4745effb8110d4130
#
_cell.length_a   1.000
_cell.length_b   1.000
_cell.length_c   1.000
_cell.angle_alpha   90.00
_cell.angle_beta   90.00
_cell.angle_gamma   90.00
#
_symmetry.space_group_name_H-M   'P 1'
#
loop_
_entity.id
_entity.type
_entity.pdbx_description
1 polymer ?
#
loop_
_entity_poly.entity_id
_entity_poly.type
_entity_poly.pdbx_seq_one_letter_code
_entity_poly.pdbx_strand_id
1 'polypeptide(L)'
;LDISYRELRERNRKLMKILTKGKEIKITTKKGTDLVMNIKGRKCFDDNGIYNKKGSFGNLPSGEVAVAPVEGTTNGVYVVDASFGGFGKLKNPLKIKVKNGYAIEIKGYKAKSIEKHLKNKKYRNIAEFGIGTNPKAKVNGCVLEDEKVIGTAHIALGNNISLGGKVSVPLHLDGVIKKPTVWVDEKKIMDKGKLVV
;
A
#
# COMPACT_ATOMS: atom_id res chain seq x y z
N LEU A 1 19.63 -3.07 9.02
CA LEU A 1 19.80 -3.24 7.58
C LEU A 1 20.88 -2.29 7.09
N ASP A 2 21.93 -2.83 6.46
CA ASP A 2 22.97 -2.03 5.79
C ASP A 2 22.41 -1.49 4.47
N ILE A 3 21.83 -0.28 4.51
CA ILE A 3 21.17 0.39 3.39
C ILE A 3 21.65 1.83 3.27
N SER A 4 21.88 2.29 2.03
CA SER A 4 22.09 3.69 1.74
C SER A 4 20.76 4.46 1.78
N TYR A 5 20.48 5.15 2.88
CA TYR A 5 19.29 6.01 3.00
C TYR A 5 19.27 7.15 1.98
N ARG A 6 20.43 7.57 1.48
CA ARG A 6 20.52 8.54 0.39
C ARG A 6 19.95 7.97 -0.91
N GLU A 7 20.33 6.74 -1.29
CA GLU A 7 19.79 6.07 -2.48
C GLU A 7 18.31 5.76 -2.33
N LEU A 8 17.87 5.35 -1.11
CA LEU A 8 16.48 5.13 -0.80
C LEU A 8 15.65 6.38 -1.02
N ARG A 9 16.11 7.51 -0.49
CA ARG A 9 15.48 8.82 -0.67
C ARG A 9 15.41 9.25 -2.15
N GLU A 10 16.47 9.02 -2.92
CA GLU A 10 16.47 9.35 -4.35
C GLU A 10 15.46 8.50 -5.13
N ARG A 11 15.34 7.22 -4.80
CA ARG A 11 14.33 6.32 -5.37
C ARG A 11 12.92 6.78 -5.02
N ASN A 12 12.67 7.08 -3.76
CA ASN A 12 11.38 7.60 -3.30
C ASN A 12 11.01 8.91 -4.00
N ARG A 13 11.95 9.85 -4.15
CA ARG A 13 11.72 11.14 -4.85
C ARG A 13 11.23 10.95 -6.29
N LYS A 14 11.76 9.97 -7.03
CA LYS A 14 11.30 9.67 -8.38
C LYS A 14 9.84 9.21 -8.39
N LEU A 15 9.47 8.29 -7.50
CA LEU A 15 8.10 7.83 -7.35
C LEU A 15 7.15 8.94 -6.90
N MET A 16 7.53 9.70 -5.88
CA MET A 16 6.75 10.83 -5.39
C MET A 16 6.45 11.86 -6.47
N LYS A 17 7.44 12.19 -7.32
CA LYS A 17 7.25 13.12 -8.44
C LYS A 17 6.17 12.66 -9.42
N ILE A 18 6.05 11.35 -9.62
CA ILE A 18 5.03 10.77 -10.51
C ILE A 18 3.68 10.73 -9.81
N LEU A 19 3.62 10.17 -8.59
CA LEU A 19 2.39 10.02 -7.83
C LEU A 19 1.73 11.36 -7.49
N THR A 20 2.50 12.39 -7.11
CA THR A 20 1.96 13.72 -6.79
C THR A 20 1.29 14.40 -7.99
N LYS A 21 1.75 14.11 -9.21
CA LYS A 21 1.16 14.67 -10.46
C LYS A 21 0.08 13.77 -11.03
N GLY A 22 0.05 12.50 -10.64
CA GLY A 22 -0.86 11.48 -11.12
C GLY A 22 -2.31 11.72 -10.67
N LYS A 23 -3.23 11.17 -11.43
CA LYS A 23 -4.66 11.22 -11.17
C LYS A 23 -5.23 9.85 -10.82
N GLU A 24 -4.73 8.82 -11.47
CA GLU A 24 -5.23 7.45 -11.34
C GLU A 24 -4.07 6.46 -11.16
N ILE A 25 -4.29 5.48 -10.29
CA ILE A 25 -3.43 4.31 -10.16
C ILE A 25 -4.20 3.09 -10.61
N LYS A 26 -3.58 2.28 -11.48
CA LYS A 26 -4.00 0.92 -11.79
C LYS A 26 -2.96 -0.07 -11.28
N ILE A 27 -3.40 -1.11 -10.60
CA ILE A 27 -2.55 -2.20 -10.11
C ILE A 27 -3.10 -3.55 -10.57
N THR A 28 -2.23 -4.40 -11.13
CA THR A 28 -2.58 -5.76 -11.53
C THR A 28 -1.54 -6.78 -11.04
N THR A 29 -1.96 -8.04 -10.88
CA THR A 29 -1.06 -9.18 -10.63
C THR A 29 -1.53 -10.43 -11.36
N LYS A 30 -0.62 -11.40 -11.55
CA LYS A 30 -0.99 -12.74 -12.06
C LYS A 30 -1.96 -13.48 -11.14
N LYS A 31 -2.04 -13.12 -9.86
CA LYS A 31 -2.94 -13.74 -8.86
C LYS A 31 -4.34 -13.17 -8.85
N GLY A 32 -4.64 -12.23 -9.76
CA GLY A 32 -5.99 -11.70 -9.97
C GLY A 32 -6.26 -10.36 -9.28
N THR A 33 -5.23 -9.62 -8.87
CA THR A 33 -5.41 -8.20 -8.58
C THR A 33 -5.70 -7.47 -9.88
N ASP A 34 -6.77 -6.69 -9.89
CA ASP A 34 -7.13 -5.70 -10.92
C ASP A 34 -7.94 -4.62 -10.21
N LEU A 35 -7.25 -3.55 -9.82
CA LEU A 35 -7.78 -2.49 -8.98
C LEU A 35 -7.41 -1.13 -9.56
N VAL A 36 -8.37 -0.21 -9.57
CA VAL A 36 -8.19 1.17 -10.02
C VAL A 36 -8.62 2.10 -8.90
N MET A 37 -7.87 3.20 -8.72
CA MET A 37 -8.15 4.23 -7.71
C MET A 37 -7.73 5.61 -8.18
N ASN A 38 -8.46 6.64 -7.76
CA ASN A 38 -8.12 8.04 -8.01
C ASN A 38 -7.25 8.59 -6.89
N ILE A 39 -6.18 9.32 -7.25
CA ILE A 39 -5.26 9.98 -6.30
C ILE A 39 -5.10 11.48 -6.58
N LYS A 40 -5.92 12.05 -7.45
CA LYS A 40 -5.81 13.47 -7.86
C LYS A 40 -5.83 14.39 -6.65
N GLY A 41 -4.81 15.25 -6.54
CA GLY A 41 -4.70 16.23 -5.46
C GLY A 41 -4.27 15.67 -4.11
N ARG A 42 -3.92 14.38 -4.03
CA ARG A 42 -3.41 13.76 -2.80
C ARG A 42 -1.92 14.04 -2.61
N LYS A 43 -1.53 14.23 -1.35
CA LYS A 43 -0.12 14.31 -0.96
C LYS A 43 0.43 12.89 -0.81
N CYS A 44 1.68 12.69 -1.26
CA CYS A 44 2.38 11.44 -1.02
C CYS A 44 3.11 11.49 0.33
N PHE A 45 3.16 10.36 1.00
CA PHE A 45 3.99 10.11 2.16
C PHE A 45 5.32 9.50 1.70
N ASP A 46 6.44 9.96 2.28
CA ASP A 46 7.81 9.52 1.97
C ASP A 46 8.47 8.99 3.24
N ASP A 47 8.49 7.67 3.38
CA ASP A 47 9.24 6.99 4.42
C ASP A 47 10.64 6.62 3.92
N ASN A 48 11.55 7.58 3.93
CA ASN A 48 12.90 7.46 3.38
C ASN A 48 14.00 7.17 4.42
N GLY A 49 13.64 7.04 5.71
CA GLY A 49 14.57 6.72 6.80
C GLY A 49 15.44 7.89 7.27
N ILE A 50 15.21 9.11 6.79
CA ILE A 50 15.99 10.29 7.19
C ILE A 50 15.13 11.19 8.08
N TYR A 51 15.30 11.06 9.40
CA TYR A 51 14.52 11.76 10.42
C TYR A 51 15.39 12.76 11.19
N ASN A 52 16.01 13.71 10.47
CA ASN A 52 16.97 14.67 11.00
C ASN A 52 16.39 16.05 11.35
N LYS A 53 15.07 16.21 11.28
CA LYS A 53 14.38 17.45 11.66
C LYS A 53 13.53 17.22 12.90
N LYS A 54 13.41 18.22 13.78
CA LYS A 54 12.52 18.17 14.94
C LYS A 54 11.09 17.81 14.49
N GLY A 55 10.48 16.81 15.13
CA GLY A 55 9.15 16.31 14.80
C GLY A 55 9.09 15.34 13.60
N SER A 56 10.22 14.98 12.98
CA SER A 56 10.25 13.90 11.99
C SER A 56 10.01 12.56 12.67
N PHE A 57 9.22 11.71 12.04
CA PHE A 57 8.98 10.34 12.49
C PHE A 57 8.79 9.42 11.27
N GLY A 58 8.89 8.12 11.48
CA GLY A 58 8.66 7.08 10.47
C GLY A 58 9.00 5.71 11.04
N ASN A 59 8.99 4.70 10.18
CA ASN A 59 9.23 3.31 10.55
C ASN A 59 10.68 2.88 10.29
N LEU A 60 11.15 1.90 11.04
CA LEU A 60 12.38 1.16 10.78
C LEU A 60 12.06 -0.35 10.74
N PRO A 61 12.42 -1.05 9.63
CA PRO A 61 13.08 -0.53 8.43
C PRO A 61 12.18 0.44 7.67
N SER A 62 12.80 1.48 7.06
CA SER A 62 12.12 2.44 6.20
C SER A 62 12.17 1.99 4.74
N GLY A 63 11.41 2.64 3.87
CA GLY A 63 11.48 2.44 2.43
C GLY A 63 10.15 2.22 1.76
N GLU A 64 9.34 3.26 1.71
CA GLU A 64 8.11 3.27 0.93
C GLU A 64 7.74 4.66 0.44
N VAL A 65 6.89 4.68 -0.56
CA VAL A 65 6.11 5.86 -0.95
C VAL A 65 4.65 5.47 -0.95
N ALA A 66 3.84 6.22 -0.22
CA ALA A 66 2.43 5.94 -0.05
C ALA A 66 1.54 7.14 -0.36
N VAL A 67 0.28 6.88 -0.67
CA VAL A 67 -0.75 7.88 -0.93
C VAL A 67 -2.13 7.37 -0.51
N ALA A 68 -2.95 8.22 0.10
CA ALA A 68 -4.35 7.90 0.34
C ALA A 68 -5.15 8.07 -0.96
N PRO A 69 -5.85 7.05 -1.46
CA PRO A 69 -6.80 7.23 -2.55
C PRO A 69 -7.92 8.23 -2.17
N VAL A 70 -8.51 8.88 -3.15
CA VAL A 70 -9.71 9.68 -2.94
C VAL A 70 -10.85 8.74 -2.52
N GLU A 71 -11.46 9.03 -1.38
CA GLU A 71 -12.51 8.17 -0.81
C GLU A 71 -13.65 7.97 -1.83
N GLY A 72 -14.15 6.76 -1.88
CA GLY A 72 -15.25 6.40 -2.79
C GLY A 72 -14.83 6.07 -4.21
N THR A 73 -13.57 6.21 -4.60
CA THR A 73 -13.14 6.07 -5.99
C THR A 73 -12.54 4.72 -6.35
N THR A 74 -12.07 3.96 -5.37
CA THR A 74 -11.40 2.68 -5.62
C THR A 74 -12.40 1.60 -6.01
N ASN A 75 -12.12 0.88 -7.10
CA ASN A 75 -12.95 -0.20 -7.59
C ASN A 75 -12.12 -1.36 -8.15
N GLY A 76 -12.64 -2.57 -8.01
CA GLY A 76 -12.01 -3.78 -8.53
C GLY A 76 -11.74 -4.84 -7.46
N VAL A 77 -10.64 -5.55 -7.62
CA VAL A 77 -10.23 -6.65 -6.73
C VAL A 77 -8.76 -6.53 -6.43
N TYR A 78 -8.35 -6.79 -5.19
CA TYR A 78 -6.94 -7.04 -4.89
C TYR A 78 -6.74 -8.34 -4.13
N VAL A 79 -5.60 -8.96 -4.37
CA VAL A 79 -5.19 -10.24 -3.79
C VAL A 79 -3.94 -10.01 -2.96
N VAL A 80 -4.08 -10.14 -1.65
CA VAL A 80 -2.97 -10.10 -0.70
C VAL A 80 -2.33 -11.49 -0.66
N ASP A 81 -1.04 -11.56 -0.90
CA ASP A 81 -0.33 -12.83 -1.02
C ASP A 81 1.01 -12.90 -0.28
N ALA A 82 1.30 -11.88 0.55
CA ALA A 82 2.43 -11.88 1.47
C ALA A 82 1.95 -11.91 2.93
N SER A 83 1.60 -10.76 3.49
CA SER A 83 1.13 -10.60 4.86
C SER A 83 -0.04 -9.62 4.94
N PHE A 84 -0.77 -9.68 6.06
CA PHE A 84 -1.90 -8.79 6.34
C PHE A 84 -1.84 -8.29 7.79
N GLY A 85 -2.10 -7.00 8.00
CA GLY A 85 -2.03 -6.32 9.29
C GLY A 85 -2.78 -7.05 10.40
N GLY A 86 -2.13 -7.27 11.54
CA GLY A 86 -2.67 -8.02 12.67
C GLY A 86 -2.76 -9.54 12.48
N PHE A 87 -2.50 -10.05 11.26
CA PHE A 87 -2.62 -11.49 10.94
C PHE A 87 -1.30 -12.14 10.49
N GLY A 88 -0.28 -11.32 10.21
CA GLY A 88 1.05 -11.78 9.81
C GLY A 88 1.07 -12.44 8.44
N LYS A 89 2.02 -13.36 8.23
CA LYS A 89 2.21 -14.08 6.96
C LYS A 89 0.98 -14.91 6.58
N LEU A 90 0.52 -14.75 5.36
CA LEU A 90 -0.60 -15.51 4.84
C LEU A 90 -0.11 -16.84 4.24
N LYS A 91 -0.70 -17.97 4.70
CA LYS A 91 -0.42 -19.30 4.11
C LYS A 91 -1.01 -19.45 2.72
N ASN A 92 -2.17 -18.84 2.48
CA ASN A 92 -2.87 -18.80 1.19
C ASN A 92 -3.35 -17.37 0.92
N PRO A 93 -3.54 -16.98 -0.34
CA PRO A 93 -3.99 -15.64 -0.69
C PRO A 93 -5.32 -15.25 -0.07
N LEU A 94 -5.45 -13.95 0.21
CA LEU A 94 -6.68 -13.30 0.63
C LEU A 94 -7.17 -12.42 -0.52
N LYS A 95 -8.39 -12.65 -1.01
CA LYS A 95 -9.01 -11.87 -2.09
C LYS A 95 -10.01 -10.88 -1.52
N ILE A 96 -9.89 -9.62 -1.88
CA ILE A 96 -10.75 -8.53 -1.39
C ILE A 96 -11.36 -7.83 -2.59
N LYS A 97 -12.71 -7.82 -2.67
CA LYS A 97 -13.46 -7.08 -3.67
C LYS A 97 -13.81 -5.70 -3.14
N VAL A 98 -13.57 -4.69 -3.95
CA VAL A 98 -13.75 -3.28 -3.61
C VAL A 98 -14.78 -2.65 -4.54
N LYS A 99 -15.70 -1.89 -3.97
CA LYS A 99 -16.68 -1.09 -4.70
C LYS A 99 -16.83 0.27 -4.03
N ASN A 100 -16.72 1.34 -4.82
CA ASN A 100 -16.88 2.71 -4.35
C ASN A 100 -16.03 3.01 -3.10
N GLY A 101 -14.74 2.60 -3.13
CA GLY A 101 -13.76 2.85 -2.07
C GLY A 101 -13.87 1.97 -0.83
N TYR A 102 -14.72 0.95 -0.83
CA TYR A 102 -14.93 0.08 0.33
C TYR A 102 -14.77 -1.40 0.00
N ALA A 103 -14.12 -2.16 0.87
CA ALA A 103 -14.06 -3.61 0.81
C ALA A 103 -15.46 -4.18 1.06
N ILE A 104 -16.09 -4.76 0.03
CA ILE A 104 -17.46 -5.30 0.10
C ILE A 104 -17.51 -6.81 0.31
N GLU A 105 -16.44 -7.51 -0.04
CA GLU A 105 -16.31 -8.96 0.12
C GLU A 105 -14.87 -9.34 0.40
N ILE A 106 -14.66 -10.26 1.33
CA ILE A 106 -13.33 -10.79 1.67
C ILE A 106 -13.41 -12.31 1.63
N LYS A 107 -12.55 -12.95 0.82
CA LYS A 107 -12.49 -14.41 0.65
C LYS A 107 -11.08 -14.94 0.78
N GLY A 108 -10.93 -16.14 1.30
CA GLY A 108 -9.65 -16.84 1.41
C GLY A 108 -9.15 -16.97 2.84
N TYR A 109 -7.84 -17.04 3.00
CA TYR A 109 -7.21 -17.34 4.28
C TYR A 109 -7.54 -16.29 5.35
N LYS A 110 -8.02 -16.74 6.52
CA LYS A 110 -8.42 -15.87 7.64
C LYS A 110 -9.54 -14.85 7.35
N ALA A 111 -10.24 -14.94 6.22
CA ALA A 111 -11.27 -13.96 5.83
C ALA A 111 -12.29 -13.70 6.95
N LYS A 112 -12.87 -14.77 7.55
CA LYS A 112 -13.83 -14.65 8.66
C LYS A 112 -13.26 -13.91 9.89
N SER A 113 -11.99 -14.14 10.20
CA SER A 113 -11.32 -13.47 11.33
C SER A 113 -11.07 -11.99 11.03
N ILE A 114 -10.66 -11.66 9.81
CA ILE A 114 -10.47 -10.29 9.36
C ILE A 114 -11.79 -9.52 9.37
N GLU A 115 -12.87 -10.11 8.86
CA GLU A 115 -14.19 -9.48 8.82
C GLU A 115 -14.73 -9.10 10.20
N LYS A 116 -14.40 -9.86 11.26
CA LYS A 116 -14.76 -9.51 12.64
C LYS A 116 -14.18 -8.17 13.10
N HIS A 117 -13.05 -7.72 12.53
CA HIS A 117 -12.44 -6.43 12.83
C HIS A 117 -13.04 -5.29 11.99
N LEU A 118 -13.67 -5.61 10.87
CA LEU A 118 -14.25 -4.64 9.93
C LEU A 118 -15.74 -4.40 10.23
N LYS A 119 -16.05 -3.93 11.46
CA LYS A 119 -17.38 -3.87 12.06
C LYS A 119 -18.38 -2.98 11.31
N ASN A 120 -17.91 -1.92 10.67
CA ASN A 120 -18.76 -0.99 9.94
C ASN A 120 -18.09 -0.50 8.65
N LYS A 121 -18.82 0.28 7.86
CA LYS A 121 -18.38 0.76 6.55
C LYS A 121 -17.05 1.52 6.59
N LYS A 122 -16.82 2.37 7.60
CA LYS A 122 -15.59 3.18 7.71
C LYS A 122 -14.35 2.31 7.91
N TYR A 123 -14.46 1.17 8.63
CA TYR A 123 -13.35 0.22 8.78
C TYR A 123 -12.97 -0.47 7.46
N ARG A 124 -13.88 -0.49 6.48
CA ARG A 124 -13.71 -1.11 5.16
C ARG A 124 -13.21 -0.13 4.09
N ASN A 125 -12.95 1.13 4.47
CA ASN A 125 -12.41 2.14 3.57
C ASN A 125 -11.04 1.73 3.02
N ILE A 126 -10.81 1.92 1.71
CA ILE A 126 -9.48 1.82 1.14
C ILE A 126 -8.71 3.07 1.56
N ALA A 127 -7.79 2.87 2.48
CA ALA A 127 -7.11 3.94 3.20
C ALA A 127 -5.81 4.39 2.53
N GLU A 128 -5.09 3.44 1.93
CA GLU A 128 -3.75 3.66 1.43
C GLU A 128 -3.45 2.78 0.22
N PHE A 129 -2.64 3.30 -0.67
CA PHE A 129 -1.82 2.59 -1.63
C PHE A 129 -0.36 2.93 -1.37
N GLY A 130 0.49 1.93 -1.19
CA GLY A 130 1.92 2.12 -1.00
C GLY A 130 2.77 1.21 -1.88
N ILE A 131 4.02 1.63 -2.11
CA ILE A 131 5.04 0.92 -2.87
C ILE A 131 6.28 0.77 -2.01
N GLY A 132 6.72 -0.48 -1.77
CA GLY A 132 7.97 -0.78 -1.12
C GLY A 132 9.18 -0.45 -2.00
N THR A 133 10.19 0.17 -1.41
CA THR A 133 11.37 0.68 -2.11
C THR A 133 12.70 0.26 -1.49
N ASN A 134 12.67 -0.49 -0.37
CA ASN A 134 13.86 -0.94 0.34
C ASN A 134 14.41 -2.23 -0.26
N PRO A 135 15.63 -2.23 -0.84
CA PRO A 135 16.23 -3.41 -1.46
C PRO A 135 16.79 -4.42 -0.44
N LYS A 136 16.87 -4.07 0.83
CA LYS A 136 17.40 -4.93 1.90
C LYS A 136 16.33 -5.51 2.81
N ALA A 137 15.11 -4.97 2.78
CA ALA A 137 13.96 -5.54 3.47
C ALA A 137 13.56 -6.87 2.84
N LYS A 138 12.97 -7.78 3.65
CA LYS A 138 12.60 -9.13 3.21
C LYS A 138 11.19 -9.46 3.64
N VAL A 139 10.44 -10.14 2.79
CA VAL A 139 9.11 -10.64 3.13
C VAL A 139 9.25 -11.79 4.14
N ASN A 140 8.90 -11.52 5.39
CA ASN A 140 9.02 -12.47 6.50
C ASN A 140 7.71 -12.67 7.29
N GLY A 141 6.70 -11.84 7.03
CA GLY A 141 5.41 -11.85 7.72
C GLY A 141 5.24 -10.74 8.76
N CYS A 142 6.28 -9.96 9.03
CA CYS A 142 6.17 -8.70 9.74
C CYS A 142 5.71 -7.63 8.73
N VAL A 143 4.44 -7.21 8.83
CA VAL A 143 3.83 -6.30 7.84
C VAL A 143 4.62 -5.00 7.73
N LEU A 144 5.09 -4.44 8.84
CA LEU A 144 5.92 -3.22 8.88
C LEU A 144 7.23 -3.34 8.07
N GLU A 145 7.78 -4.55 7.89
CA GLU A 145 8.92 -4.79 7.02
C GLU A 145 8.47 -5.19 5.61
N ASP A 146 7.47 -6.09 5.52
CA ASP A 146 7.00 -6.64 4.24
C ASP A 146 6.52 -5.56 3.26
N GLU A 147 5.90 -4.49 3.78
CA GLU A 147 5.41 -3.34 3.00
C GLU A 147 6.54 -2.47 2.45
N LYS A 148 7.73 -2.51 3.07
CA LYS A 148 8.90 -1.74 2.63
C LYS A 148 9.70 -2.46 1.55
N VAL A 149 9.49 -3.75 1.35
CA VAL A 149 10.28 -4.57 0.40
C VAL A 149 10.16 -4.04 -1.01
N ILE A 150 11.28 -3.77 -1.66
CA ILE A 150 11.27 -3.35 -3.07
C ILE A 150 10.60 -4.40 -3.94
N GLY A 151 9.67 -3.96 -4.79
CA GLY A 151 8.91 -4.86 -5.66
C GLY A 151 7.63 -5.41 -5.02
N THR A 152 7.24 -4.90 -3.86
CA THR A 152 5.89 -5.07 -3.32
C THR A 152 5.06 -3.80 -3.50
N ALA A 153 3.75 -3.95 -3.41
CA ALA A 153 2.83 -2.87 -3.10
C ALA A 153 1.94 -3.31 -1.94
N HIS A 154 1.30 -2.36 -1.29
CA HIS A 154 0.31 -2.66 -0.26
C HIS A 154 -0.93 -1.79 -0.40
N ILE A 155 -2.03 -2.31 0.08
CA ILE A 155 -3.33 -1.63 0.16
C ILE A 155 -3.81 -1.74 1.60
N ALA A 156 -4.11 -0.60 2.23
CA ALA A 156 -4.63 -0.58 3.59
C ALA A 156 -6.15 -0.44 3.64
N LEU A 157 -6.73 -0.99 4.70
CA LEU A 157 -8.11 -0.75 5.12
C LEU A 157 -8.15 0.14 6.36
N GLY A 158 -9.13 1.05 6.42
CA GLY A 158 -9.46 1.81 7.63
C GLY A 158 -9.06 3.27 7.61
N ASN A 159 -8.22 3.69 8.56
CA ASN A 159 -7.82 5.08 8.82
C ASN A 159 -6.89 5.61 7.72
N ASN A 160 -7.13 6.85 7.26
CA ASN A 160 -6.25 7.52 6.31
C ASN A 160 -5.97 9.01 6.65
N ILE A 161 -6.27 9.43 7.88
CA ILE A 161 -6.09 10.84 8.31
C ILE A 161 -4.63 11.28 8.20
N SER A 162 -3.69 10.45 8.64
CA SER A 162 -2.24 10.74 8.58
C SER A 162 -1.72 10.92 7.16
N LEU A 163 -2.39 10.31 6.18
CA LEU A 163 -2.08 10.42 4.75
C LEU A 163 -2.90 11.52 4.02
N GLY A 164 -3.59 12.38 4.78
CA GLY A 164 -4.40 13.46 4.23
C GLY A 164 -5.78 13.04 3.72
N GLY A 165 -6.26 11.87 4.13
CA GLY A 165 -7.63 11.43 3.89
C GLY A 165 -8.63 11.98 4.92
N LYS A 166 -9.87 11.48 4.87
CA LYS A 166 -10.99 11.97 5.69
C LYS A 166 -11.59 10.92 6.63
N VAL A 167 -11.10 9.68 6.60
CA VAL A 167 -11.65 8.58 7.39
C VAL A 167 -10.82 8.38 8.64
N SER A 168 -11.46 8.59 9.80
CA SER A 168 -10.88 8.35 11.13
C SER A 168 -11.56 7.16 11.76
N VAL A 169 -10.79 6.10 12.03
CA VAL A 169 -11.20 4.88 12.75
C VAL A 169 -9.97 4.30 13.47
N PRO A 170 -10.14 3.54 14.56
CA PRO A 170 -9.03 3.03 15.36
C PRO A 170 -8.38 1.77 14.75
N LEU A 171 -8.26 1.70 13.43
CA LEU A 171 -7.52 0.64 12.75
C LEU A 171 -6.93 1.12 11.42
N HIS A 172 -5.80 0.51 11.07
CA HIS A 172 -5.14 0.60 9.76
C HIS A 172 -4.51 -0.77 9.48
N LEU A 173 -4.97 -1.45 8.43
CA LEU A 173 -4.58 -2.83 8.17
C LEU A 173 -4.03 -2.96 6.74
N ASP A 174 -2.73 -3.07 6.63
CA ASP A 174 -2.02 -3.22 5.36
C ASP A 174 -2.09 -4.64 4.84
N GLY A 175 -2.37 -4.78 3.56
CA GLY A 175 -2.32 -6.03 2.83
C GLY A 175 -1.22 -5.98 1.77
N VAL A 176 -0.16 -6.76 1.97
CA VAL A 176 1.03 -6.73 1.10
C VAL A 176 0.87 -7.66 -0.09
N ILE A 177 1.17 -7.12 -1.28
CA ILE A 177 1.00 -7.73 -2.60
C ILE A 177 2.36 -7.88 -3.26
N LYS A 178 2.72 -9.11 -3.66
CA LYS A 178 3.99 -9.41 -4.31
C LYS A 178 3.93 -9.24 -5.82
N LYS A 179 5.02 -8.74 -6.39
CA LYS A 179 5.26 -8.64 -7.83
C LYS A 179 4.11 -8.00 -8.62
N PRO A 180 3.56 -6.85 -8.16
CA PRO A 180 2.53 -6.16 -8.91
C PRO A 180 3.10 -5.50 -10.16
N THR A 181 2.20 -5.22 -11.12
CA THR A 181 2.43 -4.24 -12.18
C THR A 181 1.56 -3.03 -11.85
N VAL A 182 2.16 -1.85 -11.86
CA VAL A 182 1.52 -0.60 -11.43
C VAL A 182 1.68 0.45 -12.51
N TRP A 183 0.57 1.14 -12.81
CA TRP A 183 0.53 2.32 -13.67
C TRP A 183 0.04 3.53 -12.87
N VAL A 184 0.57 4.70 -13.20
CA VAL A 184 0.03 6.01 -12.80
C VAL A 184 -0.38 6.71 -14.08
N ASP A 185 -1.68 6.95 -14.22
CA ASP A 185 -2.29 7.31 -15.49
C ASP A 185 -1.90 6.26 -16.55
N GLU A 186 -1.31 6.63 -17.67
CA GLU A 186 -0.85 5.68 -18.70
C GLU A 186 0.59 5.19 -18.50
N LYS A 187 1.34 5.78 -17.53
CA LYS A 187 2.74 5.47 -17.31
C LYS A 187 2.92 4.26 -16.40
N LYS A 188 3.52 3.19 -16.91
CA LYS A 188 3.96 2.06 -16.09
C LYS A 188 5.12 2.49 -15.20
N ILE A 189 5.00 2.32 -13.88
CA ILE A 189 6.02 2.66 -12.87
C ILE A 189 6.62 1.43 -12.21
N MET A 190 5.91 0.30 -12.27
CA MET A 190 6.40 -1.00 -11.82
C MET A 190 5.90 -2.10 -12.77
N ASP A 191 6.77 -3.02 -13.13
CA ASP A 191 6.44 -4.20 -13.96
C ASP A 191 6.79 -5.49 -13.22
N LYS A 192 5.77 -6.27 -12.83
CA LYS A 192 5.93 -7.55 -12.10
C LYS A 192 6.90 -7.46 -10.92
N GLY A 193 6.80 -6.38 -10.14
CA GLY A 193 7.64 -6.09 -8.98
C GLY A 193 8.96 -5.38 -9.30
N LYS A 194 9.30 -5.12 -10.54
CA LYS A 194 10.49 -4.34 -10.91
C LYS A 194 10.12 -2.88 -11.13
N LEU A 195 10.72 -1.96 -10.36
CA LEU A 195 10.57 -0.53 -10.60
C LEU A 195 11.16 -0.14 -11.97
N VAL A 196 10.42 0.67 -12.75
CA VAL A 196 10.79 1.11 -14.11
C VAL A 196 10.82 2.64 -14.23
N VAL A 197 11.21 3.32 -13.12
CA VAL A 197 11.27 4.79 -12.97
C VAL A 197 12.65 5.29 -12.60
#